data_797b64989cd624ab3356f0397335e5b4
#
_entry.id   797b64989cd624ab3356f0397335e5b4
#
_cell.length_a   1.000
_cell.length_b   1.000
_cell.length_c   1.000
_cell.angle_alpha   90.00
_cell.angle_beta   90.00
_cell.angle_gamma   90.00
#
_symmetry.space_group_name_H-M   'P 1'
#
loop_
_entity.id
_entity.type
_entity.pdbx_description
1 polymer ?
#
loop_
_entity_poly.entity_id
_entity_poly.type
_entity_poly.pdbx_seq_one_letter_code
_entity_poly.pdbx_strand_id
1 'polypeptide(L)'
;MKQYRYCSVRPKNIDKVYSYLSEEDIPVNSYVLVPFGYENHLRKGIVEAVGLYTEENAPFPLGRTKSILRAITEEEYYADEDAEWEHYAETFVDDIEELSGFLDEQNYDAVFAWACEHHECTRFPDIMETVIRCYHLCIRHGHPGAALNLGTMYYNGTYLKQDYEQAVKFYEIAAAAGERRAICNLGYCYYYGRHQQADYQKAYHYYNLGALLYDDPNCLYKLGDMYRWGLYVEESETYALRLYFRALDAVNRPEEDDFCRPDILERIGEAFLDGMGVECDAKRALDLFMQALSGFYDRRKTDPYVSGLITRTKEKIQEALELLDGEPL
;
A
#
# COMPACT_ATOMS: atom_id res chain seq x y z
N MET A 1 36.26 30.12 0.25
CA MET A 1 34.93 29.69 -0.17
C MET A 1 34.09 29.44 1.07
N LYS A 2 32.82 29.81 1.05
CA LYS A 2 31.90 29.53 2.16
C LYS A 2 31.64 28.04 2.20
N GLN A 3 31.78 27.43 3.39
CA GLN A 3 31.50 26.02 3.59
C GLN A 3 30.15 25.86 4.27
N TYR A 4 29.43 24.79 3.91
CA TYR A 4 28.14 24.44 4.44
C TYR A 4 28.25 23.04 5.08
N ARG A 5 27.66 22.91 6.27
CA ARG A 5 27.62 21.63 6.98
C ARG A 5 26.35 20.87 6.61
N TYR A 6 26.52 19.68 6.06
CA TYR A 6 25.45 18.73 5.81
C TYR A 6 25.50 17.58 6.81
N CYS A 7 24.37 17.32 7.44
CA CYS A 7 24.18 16.20 8.34
C CYS A 7 23.29 15.16 7.67
N SER A 8 23.75 13.92 7.61
CA SER A 8 22.92 12.77 7.26
C SER A 8 22.15 12.34 8.50
N VAL A 9 20.82 12.49 8.48
CA VAL A 9 19.96 12.21 9.61
C VAL A 9 19.03 11.06 9.27
N ARG A 10 18.96 10.06 10.16
CA ARG A 10 17.93 9.02 10.14
C ARG A 10 16.79 9.47 11.04
N PRO A 11 15.62 9.86 10.49
CA PRO A 11 14.47 10.19 11.31
C PRO A 11 13.96 8.95 12.06
N LYS A 12 13.45 9.14 13.27
CA LYS A 12 12.91 8.09 14.12
C LYS A 12 11.83 7.30 13.40
N ASN A 13 11.90 5.97 13.44
CA ASN A 13 10.98 5.03 12.79
C ASN A 13 11.00 5.10 11.23
N ILE A 14 12.11 5.51 10.63
CA ILE A 14 12.30 5.56 9.19
C ILE A 14 13.66 4.95 8.82
N ASP A 15 13.66 3.89 8.00
CA ASP A 15 14.88 3.20 7.56
C ASP A 15 15.71 3.93 6.50
N LYS A 16 15.34 5.17 6.20
CA LYS A 16 16.02 5.98 5.19
C LYS A 16 16.67 7.21 5.80
N VAL A 17 17.88 7.48 5.34
CA VAL A 17 18.67 8.65 5.76
C VAL A 17 18.41 9.83 4.83
N TYR A 18 18.30 11.02 5.40
CA TYR A 18 18.06 12.27 4.70
C TYR A 18 19.12 13.30 5.02
N SER A 19 19.41 14.18 4.05
CA SER A 19 20.41 15.24 4.23
C SER A 19 19.77 16.54 4.71
N TYR A 20 20.35 17.13 5.75
CA TYR A 20 19.94 18.39 6.34
C TYR A 20 21.14 19.33 6.48
N LEU A 21 20.89 20.64 6.43
CA LEU A 21 21.88 21.66 6.75
C LEU A 21 21.93 21.87 8.27
N SER A 22 23.11 22.21 8.79
CA SER A 22 23.29 22.64 10.16
C SER A 22 24.19 23.87 10.23
N GLU A 23 23.78 24.87 11.00
CA GLU A 23 24.61 26.03 11.36
C GLU A 23 25.52 25.72 12.55
N GLU A 24 25.10 24.76 13.39
CA GLU A 24 25.82 24.34 14.59
C GLU A 24 26.72 23.13 14.30
N ASP A 25 27.71 22.94 15.16
CA ASP A 25 28.60 21.78 15.14
C ASP A 25 27.91 20.61 15.88
N ILE A 26 27.11 19.85 15.14
CA ILE A 26 26.36 18.70 15.67
C ILE A 26 27.17 17.43 15.39
N PRO A 27 27.66 16.74 16.41
CA PRO A 27 28.43 15.51 16.27
C PRO A 27 27.60 14.35 15.69
N VAL A 28 28.26 13.35 15.12
CA VAL A 28 27.65 12.05 14.78
C VAL A 28 27.12 11.39 16.07
N ASN A 29 26.00 10.69 15.95
CA ASN A 29 25.23 10.09 17.02
C ASN A 29 24.48 11.09 17.94
N SER A 30 24.45 12.38 17.57
CA SER A 30 23.59 13.34 18.25
C SER A 30 22.13 13.15 17.87
N TYR A 31 21.24 13.39 18.84
CA TYR A 31 19.80 13.45 18.60
C TYR A 31 19.39 14.85 18.14
N VAL A 32 18.52 14.93 17.16
CA VAL A 32 18.11 16.19 16.53
C VAL A 32 16.62 16.24 16.21
N LEU A 33 16.07 17.46 16.17
CA LEU A 33 14.73 17.72 15.69
C LEU A 33 14.80 18.28 14.26
N VAL A 34 14.11 17.66 13.33
CA VAL A 34 14.15 17.98 11.90
C VAL A 34 12.76 18.15 11.30
N PRO A 35 12.60 19.07 10.32
CA PRO A 35 11.37 19.15 9.53
C PRO A 35 11.33 18.03 8.49
N PHE A 36 10.26 17.24 8.46
CA PHE A 36 10.11 16.07 7.60
C PHE A 36 8.84 16.15 6.74
N GLY A 37 8.88 15.57 5.54
CA GLY A 37 7.76 15.56 4.60
C GLY A 37 7.45 16.94 3.98
N TYR A 38 6.41 17.03 3.17
CA TYR A 38 6.01 18.27 2.48
C TYR A 38 5.47 19.34 3.43
N GLU A 39 4.79 18.91 4.49
CA GLU A 39 4.16 19.81 5.48
C GLU A 39 5.11 20.22 6.61
N ASN A 40 6.39 19.82 6.53
CA ASN A 40 7.40 20.12 7.55
C ASN A 40 7.03 19.66 8.97
N HIS A 41 6.34 18.52 9.09
CA HIS A 41 6.11 17.94 10.40
C HIS A 41 7.43 17.71 11.13
N LEU A 42 7.46 18.04 12.42
CA LEU A 42 8.66 17.85 13.22
C LEU A 42 8.87 16.38 13.52
N ARG A 43 10.10 15.89 13.28
CA ARG A 43 10.51 14.54 13.64
C ARG A 43 11.83 14.56 14.38
N LYS A 44 11.94 13.66 15.34
CA LYS A 44 13.21 13.37 16.00
C LYS A 44 14.05 12.47 15.09
N GLY A 45 15.37 12.59 15.17
CA GLY A 45 16.28 11.77 14.35
C GLY A 45 17.66 11.67 14.95
N ILE A 46 18.50 10.79 14.40
CA ILE A 46 19.91 10.59 14.80
C ILE A 46 20.81 11.02 13.66
N VAL A 47 21.85 11.77 13.97
CA VAL A 47 22.88 12.16 13.01
C VAL A 47 23.82 10.99 12.78
N GLU A 48 23.86 10.46 11.55
CA GLU A 48 24.72 9.32 11.18
C GLU A 48 26.05 9.75 10.55
N ALA A 49 26.06 10.88 9.87
CA ALA A 49 27.27 11.42 9.26
C ALA A 49 27.21 12.93 9.16
N VAL A 50 28.38 13.57 9.17
CA VAL A 50 28.54 15.02 8.99
C VAL A 50 29.64 15.27 7.94
N GLY A 51 29.37 16.16 6.99
CA GLY A 51 30.31 16.58 5.98
C GLY A 51 30.28 18.09 5.76
N LEU A 52 31.45 18.65 5.44
CA LEU A 52 31.59 20.05 5.06
C LEU A 52 31.78 20.14 3.53
N TYR A 53 30.93 20.94 2.89
CA TYR A 53 30.88 21.06 1.44
C TYR A 53 30.86 22.52 1.02
N THR A 54 31.40 22.81 -0.16
CA THR A 54 31.19 24.10 -0.84
C THR A 54 29.90 24.03 -1.66
N GLU A 55 29.40 25.18 -2.13
CA GLU A 55 28.19 25.20 -2.97
C GLU A 55 28.34 24.35 -4.24
N GLU A 56 29.54 24.25 -4.78
CA GLU A 56 29.85 23.51 -6.03
C GLU A 56 29.86 21.99 -5.85
N ASN A 57 30.19 21.49 -4.64
CA ASN A 57 30.32 20.04 -4.37
C ASN A 57 29.32 19.54 -3.32
N ALA A 58 28.33 20.34 -3.00
CA ALA A 58 27.26 19.96 -2.06
C ALA A 58 26.44 18.77 -2.59
N PRO A 59 26.11 17.79 -1.74
CA PRO A 59 25.35 16.60 -2.15
C PRO A 59 23.95 16.93 -2.65
N PHE A 60 23.38 18.06 -2.20
CA PHE A 60 22.07 18.56 -2.60
C PHE A 60 22.05 20.09 -2.71
N PRO A 61 21.19 20.68 -3.57
CA PRO A 61 21.08 22.14 -3.70
C PRO A 61 20.70 22.79 -2.37
N LEU A 62 21.45 23.84 -1.97
CA LEU A 62 21.22 24.58 -0.72
C LEU A 62 19.78 25.06 -0.56
N GLY A 63 19.19 25.64 -1.61
CA GLY A 63 17.83 26.17 -1.58
C GLY A 63 16.70 25.12 -1.48
N ARG A 64 17.04 23.83 -1.55
CA ARG A 64 16.08 22.72 -1.43
C ARG A 64 16.36 21.82 -0.22
N THR A 65 17.47 22.02 0.47
CA THR A 65 17.85 21.24 1.65
C THR A 65 17.31 21.91 2.91
N LYS A 66 16.54 21.18 3.69
CA LYS A 66 16.00 21.65 4.97
C LYS A 66 17.11 21.69 6.03
N SER A 67 16.94 22.53 7.05
CA SER A 67 17.89 22.64 8.14
C SER A 67 17.43 21.86 9.36
N ILE A 68 18.40 21.37 10.14
CA ILE A 68 18.15 20.88 11.50
C ILE A 68 17.65 22.06 12.33
N LEU A 69 16.61 21.85 13.12
CA LEU A 69 16.05 22.92 13.95
C LEU A 69 16.86 23.12 15.23
N ARG A 70 17.20 22.01 15.90
CA ARG A 70 18.06 22.01 17.10
C ARG A 70 18.54 20.59 17.42
N ALA A 71 19.61 20.50 18.18
CA ALA A 71 19.93 19.28 18.92
C ALA A 71 18.93 19.08 20.07
N ILE A 72 18.70 17.82 20.40
CA ILE A 72 17.85 17.41 21.53
C ILE A 72 18.63 16.43 22.43
N THR A 73 18.18 16.26 23.67
CA THR A 73 18.79 15.30 24.57
C THR A 73 18.32 13.88 24.22
N GLU A 74 19.04 12.87 24.72
CA GLU A 74 18.62 11.49 24.63
C GLU A 74 17.27 11.25 25.31
N GLU A 75 17.08 11.91 26.47
CA GLU A 75 15.85 11.89 27.24
C GLU A 75 14.67 12.49 26.45
N GLU A 76 14.86 13.63 25.76
CA GLU A 76 13.86 14.18 24.84
C GLU A 76 13.57 13.28 23.64
N TYR A 77 14.60 12.55 23.14
CA TYR A 77 14.44 11.65 22.02
C TYR A 77 13.51 10.46 22.34
N TYR A 78 13.61 9.91 23.56
CA TYR A 78 12.82 8.77 23.99
C TYR A 78 11.54 9.14 24.76
N ALA A 79 11.39 10.37 25.25
CA ALA A 79 10.27 10.80 26.09
C ALA A 79 8.87 10.49 25.53
N ASP A 80 8.70 10.52 24.21
CA ASP A 80 7.40 10.20 23.61
C ASP A 80 7.12 8.68 23.61
N GLU A 81 8.18 7.87 23.57
CA GLU A 81 8.04 6.41 23.63
C GLU A 81 7.67 5.97 25.05
N ASP A 82 8.29 6.59 26.04
CA ASP A 82 8.02 6.26 27.45
C ASP A 82 6.59 6.66 27.83
N ALA A 83 6.13 7.86 27.41
CA ALA A 83 4.77 8.33 27.66
C ALA A 83 3.71 7.55 26.87
N GLU A 84 3.97 7.25 25.59
CA GLU A 84 3.12 6.39 24.76
C GLU A 84 3.09 4.96 25.34
N TRP A 85 4.24 4.48 25.87
CA TRP A 85 4.35 3.15 26.47
C TRP A 85 3.61 3.06 27.81
N GLU A 86 3.75 4.05 28.70
CA GLU A 86 3.02 4.07 29.97
C GLU A 86 1.51 4.13 29.75
N HIS A 87 1.05 5.03 28.89
CA HIS A 87 -0.37 5.13 28.53
C HIS A 87 -0.88 3.85 27.86
N TYR A 88 -0.09 3.26 26.95
CA TYR A 88 -0.46 2.04 26.27
C TYR A 88 -0.45 0.83 27.20
N ALA A 89 0.52 0.73 28.11
CA ALA A 89 0.58 -0.34 29.09
C ALA A 89 -0.61 -0.31 30.08
N GLU A 90 -1.06 0.89 30.46
CA GLU A 90 -2.26 1.05 31.30
C GLU A 90 -3.53 0.60 30.57
N THR A 91 -3.72 1.03 29.30
CA THR A 91 -4.89 0.64 28.50
C THR A 91 -4.85 -0.84 28.11
N PHE A 92 -3.67 -1.39 27.85
CA PHE A 92 -3.52 -2.78 27.42
C PHE A 92 -3.86 -3.81 28.50
N VAL A 93 -3.76 -3.45 29.78
CA VAL A 93 -4.22 -4.33 30.88
C VAL A 93 -5.74 -4.53 30.79
N ASP A 94 -6.48 -3.46 30.59
CA ASP A 94 -7.94 -3.50 30.43
C ASP A 94 -8.32 -4.28 29.15
N ASP A 95 -7.60 -4.06 28.05
CA ASP A 95 -7.80 -4.76 26.78
C ASP A 95 -7.53 -6.29 26.88
N ILE A 96 -6.56 -6.69 27.69
CA ILE A 96 -6.27 -8.11 27.96
C ILE A 96 -7.34 -8.74 28.87
N GLU A 97 -7.87 -8.01 29.84
CA GLU A 97 -8.99 -8.48 30.65
C GLU A 97 -10.25 -8.69 29.82
N GLU A 98 -10.53 -7.77 28.89
CA GLU A 98 -11.62 -7.89 27.93
C GLU A 98 -11.43 -9.11 27.02
N LEU A 99 -10.24 -9.28 26.45
CA LEU A 99 -9.89 -10.46 25.62
C LEU A 99 -10.09 -11.75 26.41
N SER A 100 -9.69 -11.79 27.69
CA SER A 100 -9.89 -12.95 28.56
C SER A 100 -11.37 -13.30 28.70
N GLY A 101 -12.22 -12.29 28.87
CA GLY A 101 -13.68 -12.47 28.90
C GLY A 101 -14.21 -13.10 27.61
N PHE A 102 -13.79 -12.59 26.43
CA PHE A 102 -14.20 -13.16 25.16
C PHE A 102 -13.75 -14.61 24.96
N LEU A 103 -12.55 -14.95 25.46
CA LEU A 103 -12.02 -16.32 25.41
C LEU A 103 -12.81 -17.28 26.32
N ASP A 104 -13.17 -16.85 27.54
CA ASP A 104 -13.98 -17.63 28.47
C ASP A 104 -15.39 -17.88 27.94
N GLU A 105 -15.98 -16.91 27.23
CA GLU A 105 -17.27 -17.00 26.56
C GLU A 105 -17.20 -17.77 25.22
N GLN A 106 -16.02 -18.13 24.75
CA GLN A 106 -15.78 -18.72 23.43
C GLN A 106 -16.34 -17.86 22.28
N ASN A 107 -16.32 -16.54 22.45
CA ASN A 107 -16.83 -15.56 21.48
C ASN A 107 -15.70 -15.21 20.49
N TYR A 108 -15.50 -16.07 19.48
CA TYR A 108 -14.39 -15.93 18.53
C TYR A 108 -14.57 -14.73 17.58
N ASP A 109 -15.79 -14.23 17.37
CA ASP A 109 -16.01 -13.00 16.61
C ASP A 109 -15.50 -11.79 17.39
N ALA A 110 -15.71 -11.73 18.69
CA ALA A 110 -15.16 -10.69 19.56
C ALA A 110 -13.63 -10.80 19.69
N VAL A 111 -13.08 -12.03 19.82
CA VAL A 111 -11.62 -12.26 19.77
C VAL A 111 -11.02 -11.77 18.47
N PHE A 112 -11.69 -12.01 17.35
CA PHE A 112 -11.25 -11.51 16.04
C PHE A 112 -11.29 -9.98 15.96
N ALA A 113 -12.39 -9.36 16.43
CA ALA A 113 -12.53 -7.90 16.45
C ALA A 113 -11.42 -7.25 17.29
N TRP A 114 -11.17 -7.77 18.49
CA TRP A 114 -10.05 -7.35 19.34
C TRP A 114 -8.69 -7.44 18.61
N ALA A 115 -8.43 -8.57 17.96
CA ALA A 115 -7.19 -8.76 17.21
C ALA A 115 -7.06 -7.78 16.02
N CYS A 116 -8.16 -7.38 15.38
CA CYS A 116 -8.16 -6.37 14.32
C CYS A 116 -7.87 -4.96 14.83
N GLU A 117 -8.34 -4.59 16.01
CA GLU A 117 -8.04 -3.29 16.62
C GLU A 117 -6.55 -3.14 16.95
N HIS A 118 -5.91 -4.26 17.35
CA HIS A 118 -4.52 -4.25 17.78
C HIS A 118 -3.51 -4.67 16.68
N HIS A 119 -3.98 -5.05 15.51
CA HIS A 119 -3.14 -5.62 14.45
C HIS A 119 -2.15 -4.63 13.81
N GLU A 120 -2.34 -3.32 13.99
CA GLU A 120 -1.39 -2.29 13.55
C GLU A 120 -0.37 -1.90 14.64
N CYS A 121 -0.49 -2.47 15.84
CA CYS A 121 0.40 -2.21 16.96
C CYS A 121 1.79 -2.86 16.80
N THR A 122 2.37 -2.78 15.61
CA THR A 122 3.62 -3.47 15.23
C THR A 122 4.84 -3.08 16.05
N ARG A 123 4.76 -1.99 16.81
CA ARG A 123 5.82 -1.53 17.72
C ARG A 123 5.90 -2.36 19.01
N PHE A 124 4.85 -3.13 19.32
CA PHE A 124 4.71 -3.85 20.58
C PHE A 124 4.71 -5.36 20.32
N PRO A 125 5.87 -6.03 20.45
CA PRO A 125 6.02 -7.46 20.14
C PRO A 125 5.05 -8.36 20.90
N ASP A 126 4.81 -8.12 22.18
CA ASP A 126 3.96 -8.96 23.02
C ASP A 126 2.50 -8.91 22.56
N ILE A 127 2.05 -7.72 22.10
CA ILE A 127 0.71 -7.53 21.56
C ILE A 127 0.57 -8.24 20.23
N MET A 128 1.53 -8.05 19.36
CA MET A 128 1.51 -8.70 18.04
C MET A 128 1.57 -10.22 18.16
N GLU A 129 2.30 -10.75 19.14
CA GLU A 129 2.29 -12.19 19.43
C GLU A 129 0.89 -12.64 19.86
N THR A 130 0.22 -11.85 20.73
CA THR A 130 -1.15 -12.11 21.17
C THR A 130 -2.13 -12.03 19.98
N VAL A 131 -2.04 -11.01 19.16
CA VAL A 131 -2.85 -10.86 17.93
C VAL A 131 -2.71 -12.07 17.02
N ILE A 132 -1.49 -12.52 16.76
CA ILE A 132 -1.23 -13.70 15.93
C ILE A 132 -1.84 -14.97 16.55
N ARG A 133 -1.72 -15.13 17.87
CA ARG A 133 -2.36 -16.27 18.59
C ARG A 133 -3.88 -16.22 18.48
N CYS A 134 -4.48 -15.02 18.59
CA CYS A 134 -5.92 -14.82 18.37
C CYS A 134 -6.33 -15.21 16.95
N TYR A 135 -5.59 -14.75 15.92
CA TYR A 135 -5.88 -15.18 14.55
C TYR A 135 -5.79 -16.68 14.36
N HIS A 136 -4.76 -17.35 14.88
CA HIS A 136 -4.66 -18.81 14.81
C HIS A 136 -5.81 -19.51 15.54
N LEU A 137 -6.26 -18.97 16.67
CA LEU A 137 -7.41 -19.51 17.40
C LEU A 137 -8.68 -19.34 16.58
N CYS A 138 -8.96 -18.15 16.06
CA CYS A 138 -10.13 -17.87 15.23
C CYS A 138 -10.15 -18.74 13.97
N ILE A 139 -9.00 -18.97 13.31
CA ILE A 139 -8.88 -19.88 12.16
C ILE A 139 -9.32 -21.31 12.53
N ARG A 140 -8.88 -21.82 13.69
CA ARG A 140 -9.29 -23.16 14.17
C ARG A 140 -10.80 -23.27 14.39
N HIS A 141 -11.46 -22.16 14.66
CA HIS A 141 -12.92 -22.08 14.82
C HIS A 141 -13.65 -21.60 13.56
N GLY A 142 -12.94 -21.58 12.42
CA GLY A 142 -13.55 -21.35 11.11
C GLY A 142 -13.76 -19.89 10.73
N HIS A 143 -13.15 -18.93 11.43
CA HIS A 143 -13.31 -17.51 11.12
C HIS A 143 -12.48 -17.11 9.88
N PRO A 144 -13.11 -16.74 8.73
CA PRO A 144 -12.40 -16.52 7.46
C PRO A 144 -11.53 -15.26 7.47
N GLY A 145 -11.98 -14.19 8.12
CA GLY A 145 -11.25 -12.92 8.20
C GLY A 145 -9.92 -13.06 8.92
N ALA A 146 -9.81 -13.95 9.92
CA ALA A 146 -8.55 -14.20 10.62
C ALA A 146 -7.51 -14.84 9.68
N ALA A 147 -7.93 -15.77 8.83
CA ALA A 147 -7.07 -16.39 7.83
C ALA A 147 -6.66 -15.35 6.75
N LEU A 148 -7.58 -14.49 6.31
CA LEU A 148 -7.26 -13.40 5.40
C LEU A 148 -6.18 -12.48 5.99
N ASN A 149 -6.36 -11.99 7.22
CA ASN A 149 -5.43 -11.07 7.86
C ASN A 149 -4.05 -11.70 8.06
N LEU A 150 -3.98 -12.93 8.56
CA LEU A 150 -2.71 -13.64 8.72
C LEU A 150 -2.02 -13.89 7.37
N GLY A 151 -2.77 -14.25 6.33
CA GLY A 151 -2.27 -14.35 4.96
C GLY A 151 -1.69 -13.03 4.45
N THR A 152 -2.35 -11.91 4.73
CA THR A 152 -1.89 -10.57 4.37
C THR A 152 -0.61 -10.17 5.12
N MET A 153 -0.50 -10.50 6.40
CA MET A 153 0.74 -10.29 7.18
C MET A 153 1.92 -11.04 6.57
N TYR A 154 1.75 -12.30 6.17
CA TYR A 154 2.78 -13.06 5.46
C TYR A 154 3.07 -12.50 4.05
N TYR A 155 2.04 -12.05 3.33
CA TYR A 155 2.21 -11.48 1.99
C TYR A 155 3.03 -10.19 2.01
N ASN A 156 2.74 -9.29 2.94
CA ASN A 156 3.41 -7.99 3.06
C ASN A 156 4.74 -8.07 3.82
N GLY A 157 4.93 -9.07 4.66
CA GLY A 157 6.04 -9.12 5.60
C GLY A 157 5.86 -8.15 6.77
N THR A 158 4.60 -7.80 7.11
CA THR A 158 4.29 -6.90 8.21
C THR A 158 4.37 -7.66 9.52
N TYR A 159 5.30 -7.29 10.40
CA TYR A 159 5.66 -7.97 11.64
C TYR A 159 6.20 -9.40 11.45
N LEU A 160 5.58 -10.21 10.60
CA LEU A 160 6.07 -11.54 10.21
C LEU A 160 7.04 -11.41 9.02
N LYS A 161 8.03 -12.32 8.96
CA LYS A 161 8.86 -12.41 7.76
C LYS A 161 8.00 -12.72 6.54
N GLN A 162 8.19 -11.99 5.45
CA GLN A 162 7.48 -12.23 4.20
C GLN A 162 7.62 -13.68 3.75
N ASP A 163 6.50 -14.33 3.52
CA ASP A 163 6.42 -15.71 3.05
C ASP A 163 5.16 -15.90 2.20
N TYR A 164 5.34 -15.85 0.88
CA TYR A 164 4.22 -16.00 -0.05
C TYR A 164 3.60 -17.41 -0.06
N GLU A 165 4.34 -18.45 0.33
CA GLU A 165 3.79 -19.81 0.45
C GLU A 165 2.80 -19.88 1.61
N GLN A 166 3.16 -19.31 2.76
CA GLN A 166 2.24 -19.21 3.89
C GLN A 166 1.04 -18.31 3.57
N ALA A 167 1.28 -17.18 2.89
CA ALA A 167 0.21 -16.29 2.48
C ALA A 167 -0.84 -17.02 1.63
N VAL A 168 -0.41 -17.76 0.62
CA VAL A 168 -1.32 -18.56 -0.24
C VAL A 168 -2.09 -19.59 0.57
N LYS A 169 -1.45 -20.33 1.49
CA LYS A 169 -2.14 -21.31 2.35
C LYS A 169 -3.25 -20.68 3.18
N PHE A 170 -3.00 -19.53 3.79
CA PHE A 170 -4.01 -18.83 4.58
C PHE A 170 -5.11 -18.21 3.71
N TYR A 171 -4.78 -17.68 2.54
CA TYR A 171 -5.79 -17.23 1.58
C TYR A 171 -6.66 -18.38 1.06
N GLU A 172 -6.11 -19.59 0.86
CA GLU A 172 -6.90 -20.77 0.48
C GLU A 172 -7.89 -21.17 1.58
N ILE A 173 -7.49 -21.10 2.85
CA ILE A 173 -8.39 -21.34 4.00
C ILE A 173 -9.52 -20.30 4.00
N ALA A 174 -9.19 -19.01 3.87
CA ALA A 174 -10.15 -17.93 3.87
C ALA A 174 -11.11 -18.01 2.66
N ALA A 175 -10.59 -18.27 1.46
CA ALA A 175 -11.39 -18.41 0.25
C ALA A 175 -12.34 -19.61 0.30
N ALA A 176 -11.91 -20.76 0.85
CA ALA A 176 -12.75 -21.92 1.06
C ALA A 176 -13.93 -21.65 2.03
N ALA A 177 -13.75 -20.70 2.95
CA ALA A 177 -14.79 -20.22 3.85
C ALA A 177 -15.61 -19.04 3.27
N GLY A 178 -15.41 -18.68 2.01
CA GLY A 178 -16.18 -17.67 1.29
C GLY A 178 -15.67 -16.23 1.45
N GLU A 179 -14.44 -16.02 1.95
CA GLU A 179 -13.88 -14.67 2.09
C GLU A 179 -13.52 -14.10 0.71
N ARG A 180 -14.28 -13.09 0.30
CA ARG A 180 -14.19 -12.46 -1.01
C ARG A 180 -12.78 -11.91 -1.32
N ARG A 181 -12.17 -11.20 -0.37
CA ARG A 181 -10.85 -10.60 -0.55
C ARG A 181 -9.75 -11.66 -0.73
N ALA A 182 -9.88 -12.79 -0.06
CA ALA A 182 -8.93 -13.89 -0.19
C ALA A 182 -8.98 -14.52 -1.60
N ILE A 183 -10.16 -14.60 -2.22
CA ILE A 183 -10.31 -15.08 -3.60
C ILE A 183 -9.55 -14.18 -4.57
N CYS A 184 -9.71 -12.86 -4.44
CA CYS A 184 -8.97 -11.89 -5.25
C CYS A 184 -7.45 -12.00 -5.01
N ASN A 185 -7.01 -12.08 -3.76
CA ASN A 185 -5.59 -12.19 -3.39
C ASN A 185 -4.95 -13.47 -3.94
N LEU A 186 -5.67 -14.59 -3.97
CA LEU A 186 -5.20 -15.82 -4.64
C LEU A 186 -5.02 -15.60 -6.14
N GLY A 187 -5.98 -14.96 -6.79
CA GLY A 187 -5.85 -14.56 -8.19
C GLY A 187 -4.56 -13.77 -8.43
N TYR A 188 -4.26 -12.78 -7.59
CA TYR A 188 -3.02 -12.00 -7.62
C TYR A 188 -1.77 -12.87 -7.42
N CYS A 189 -1.76 -13.74 -6.42
CA CYS A 189 -0.62 -14.60 -6.13
C CYS A 189 -0.26 -15.48 -7.33
N TYR A 190 -1.25 -16.08 -7.98
CA TYR A 190 -1.04 -16.93 -9.15
C TYR A 190 -0.73 -16.13 -10.42
N TYR A 191 -1.36 -14.97 -10.62
CA TYR A 191 -1.11 -14.11 -11.77
C TYR A 191 0.33 -13.58 -11.82
N TYR A 192 0.84 -13.11 -10.68
CA TYR A 192 2.19 -12.55 -10.56
C TYR A 192 3.27 -13.57 -10.14
N GLY A 193 2.90 -14.83 -9.95
CA GLY A 193 3.86 -15.87 -9.57
C GLY A 193 4.55 -15.60 -8.22
N ARG A 194 3.80 -15.20 -7.18
CA ARG A 194 4.39 -14.72 -5.92
C ARG A 194 5.13 -15.81 -5.13
N HIS A 195 4.62 -17.05 -5.10
CA HIS A 195 5.26 -18.16 -4.38
C HIS A 195 5.82 -19.24 -5.32
N GLN A 196 5.45 -19.20 -6.59
CA GLN A 196 5.89 -20.11 -7.64
C GLN A 196 5.85 -19.37 -8.99
N GLN A 197 6.17 -20.04 -10.08
CA GLN A 197 5.99 -19.50 -11.42
C GLN A 197 4.53 -19.10 -11.65
N ALA A 198 4.26 -18.05 -12.43
CA ALA A 198 2.91 -17.58 -12.75
C ALA A 198 2.04 -18.73 -13.31
N ASP A 199 0.84 -18.85 -12.77
CA ASP A 199 -0.16 -19.85 -13.17
C ASP A 199 -1.45 -19.13 -13.58
N TYR A 200 -1.52 -18.78 -14.86
CA TYR A 200 -2.65 -18.03 -15.41
C TYR A 200 -3.95 -18.83 -15.39
N GLN A 201 -3.89 -20.18 -15.40
CA GLN A 201 -5.09 -21.01 -15.27
C GLN A 201 -5.72 -20.86 -13.89
N LYS A 202 -4.92 -20.93 -12.82
CA LYS A 202 -5.40 -20.71 -11.46
C LYS A 202 -5.81 -19.25 -11.25
N ALA A 203 -5.05 -18.29 -11.77
CA ALA A 203 -5.41 -16.87 -11.69
C ALA A 203 -6.79 -16.62 -12.33
N TYR A 204 -7.03 -17.15 -13.52
CA TYR A 204 -8.32 -17.07 -14.20
C TYR A 204 -9.44 -17.69 -13.36
N HIS A 205 -9.19 -18.88 -12.78
CA HIS A 205 -10.18 -19.55 -11.94
C HIS A 205 -10.62 -18.66 -10.77
N TYR A 206 -9.68 -18.13 -10.02
CA TYR A 206 -10.00 -17.29 -8.85
C TYR A 206 -10.63 -15.94 -9.25
N TYR A 207 -10.13 -15.26 -10.26
CA TYR A 207 -10.74 -14.02 -10.72
C TYR A 207 -12.16 -14.25 -11.27
N ASN A 208 -12.38 -15.34 -12.02
CA ASN A 208 -13.70 -15.68 -12.50
C ASN A 208 -14.66 -16.03 -11.34
N LEU A 209 -14.17 -16.71 -10.31
CA LEU A 209 -14.95 -17.02 -9.11
C LEU A 209 -15.37 -15.73 -8.38
N GLY A 210 -14.45 -14.78 -8.16
CA GLY A 210 -14.74 -13.49 -7.53
C GLY A 210 -15.71 -12.63 -8.36
N ALA A 211 -15.55 -12.64 -9.69
CA ALA A 211 -16.45 -11.93 -10.60
C ALA A 211 -17.86 -12.53 -10.65
N LEU A 212 -17.99 -13.87 -10.56
CA LEU A 212 -19.29 -14.55 -10.61
C LEU A 212 -20.05 -14.47 -9.30
N LEU A 213 -19.38 -14.68 -8.16
CA LEU A 213 -20.05 -14.76 -6.86
C LEU A 213 -20.34 -13.38 -6.26
N TYR A 214 -19.42 -12.42 -6.49
CA TYR A 214 -19.44 -11.15 -5.77
C TYR A 214 -19.48 -9.94 -6.70
N ASP A 215 -19.36 -10.14 -8.02
CA ASP A 215 -19.22 -9.04 -8.99
C ASP A 215 -18.06 -8.10 -8.58
N ASP A 216 -16.96 -8.71 -8.08
CA ASP A 216 -15.83 -8.03 -7.47
C ASP A 216 -15.07 -7.19 -8.50
N PRO A 217 -14.91 -5.86 -8.29
CA PRO A 217 -14.31 -4.98 -9.29
C PRO A 217 -12.83 -5.30 -9.55
N ASN A 218 -12.08 -5.75 -8.54
CA ASN A 218 -10.70 -6.17 -8.71
C ASN A 218 -10.59 -7.43 -9.58
N CYS A 219 -11.43 -8.41 -9.33
CA CYS A 219 -11.50 -9.62 -10.12
C CYS A 219 -11.94 -9.34 -11.56
N LEU A 220 -12.94 -8.47 -11.75
CA LEU A 220 -13.45 -8.09 -13.07
C LEU A 220 -12.39 -7.42 -13.94
N TYR A 221 -11.68 -6.39 -13.44
CA TYR A 221 -10.68 -5.73 -14.27
C TYR A 221 -9.46 -6.62 -14.54
N LYS A 222 -9.10 -7.50 -13.60
CA LYS A 222 -8.03 -8.48 -13.84
C LYS A 222 -8.41 -9.54 -14.86
N LEU A 223 -9.66 -9.98 -14.89
CA LEU A 223 -10.16 -10.79 -16.01
C LEU A 223 -10.07 -10.02 -17.34
N GLY A 224 -10.40 -8.72 -17.34
CA GLY A 224 -10.20 -7.84 -18.47
C GLY A 224 -8.75 -7.85 -18.95
N ASP A 225 -7.77 -7.70 -18.05
CA ASP A 225 -6.35 -7.80 -18.36
C ASP A 225 -6.00 -9.17 -18.99
N MET A 226 -6.58 -10.27 -18.50
CA MET A 226 -6.33 -11.61 -19.04
C MET A 226 -6.85 -11.77 -20.47
N TYR A 227 -8.05 -11.24 -20.77
CA TYR A 227 -8.58 -11.25 -22.13
C TYR A 227 -7.84 -10.28 -23.06
N ARG A 228 -7.39 -9.13 -22.56
CA ARG A 228 -6.59 -8.18 -23.34
C ARG A 228 -5.28 -8.77 -23.82
N TRP A 229 -4.62 -9.56 -22.99
CA TRP A 229 -3.29 -10.11 -23.25
C TRP A 229 -3.29 -11.59 -23.64
N GLY A 230 -4.44 -12.20 -23.85
CA GLY A 230 -4.54 -13.62 -24.19
C GLY A 230 -3.93 -14.55 -23.12
N LEU A 231 -4.01 -14.19 -21.84
CA LEU A 231 -3.41 -14.98 -20.75
C LEU A 231 -4.35 -16.11 -20.33
N TYR A 232 -4.03 -17.33 -20.74
CA TYR A 232 -4.85 -18.56 -20.57
C TYR A 232 -6.14 -18.58 -21.39
N VAL A 233 -6.65 -17.46 -21.84
CA VAL A 233 -7.86 -17.32 -22.66
C VAL A 233 -7.50 -16.76 -24.03
N GLU A 234 -8.38 -16.94 -25.01
CA GLU A 234 -8.22 -16.29 -26.32
C GLU A 234 -8.31 -14.77 -26.16
N GLU A 235 -7.39 -14.06 -26.80
CA GLU A 235 -7.34 -12.59 -26.78
C GLU A 235 -8.62 -11.99 -27.33
N SER A 236 -9.19 -11.02 -26.59
CA SER A 236 -10.40 -10.31 -27.00
C SER A 236 -10.47 -8.93 -26.38
N GLU A 237 -10.04 -7.91 -27.11
CA GLU A 237 -10.12 -6.51 -26.69
C GLU A 237 -11.55 -6.06 -26.37
N THR A 238 -12.50 -6.46 -27.22
CA THR A 238 -13.93 -6.13 -26.99
C THR A 238 -14.46 -6.72 -25.70
N TYR A 239 -14.07 -7.95 -25.37
CA TYR A 239 -14.50 -8.59 -24.13
C TYR A 239 -13.78 -8.01 -22.91
N ALA A 240 -12.49 -7.71 -23.06
CA ALA A 240 -11.71 -7.01 -22.04
C ALA A 240 -12.36 -5.66 -21.68
N LEU A 241 -12.70 -4.85 -22.67
CA LEU A 241 -13.34 -3.54 -22.47
C LEU A 241 -14.69 -3.68 -21.76
N ARG A 242 -15.51 -4.68 -22.11
CA ARG A 242 -16.78 -4.96 -21.42
C ARG A 242 -16.56 -5.28 -19.94
N LEU A 243 -15.51 -6.04 -19.62
CA LEU A 243 -15.16 -6.37 -18.24
C LEU A 243 -14.68 -5.14 -17.46
N TYR A 244 -13.91 -4.26 -18.09
CA TYR A 244 -13.48 -2.99 -17.48
C TYR A 244 -14.68 -2.07 -17.17
N PHE A 245 -15.65 -1.94 -18.09
CA PHE A 245 -16.86 -1.18 -17.81
C PHE A 245 -17.70 -1.82 -16.70
N ARG A 246 -17.84 -3.15 -16.68
CA ARG A 246 -18.52 -3.84 -15.59
C ARG A 246 -17.79 -3.63 -14.25
N ALA A 247 -16.45 -3.63 -14.25
CA ALA A 247 -15.66 -3.32 -13.07
C ALA A 247 -15.89 -1.87 -12.58
N LEU A 248 -15.97 -0.91 -13.52
CA LEU A 248 -16.26 0.49 -13.20
C LEU A 248 -17.67 0.66 -12.59
N ASP A 249 -18.66 -0.03 -13.14
CA ASP A 249 -20.02 -0.03 -12.57
C ASP A 249 -20.02 -0.66 -11.19
N ALA A 250 -19.27 -1.74 -10.99
CA ALA A 250 -19.17 -2.42 -9.71
C ALA A 250 -18.51 -1.54 -8.64
N VAL A 251 -17.36 -0.92 -8.94
CA VAL A 251 -16.62 -0.08 -7.99
C VAL A 251 -17.36 1.22 -7.61
N ASN A 252 -18.34 1.65 -8.39
CA ASN A 252 -19.13 2.84 -8.08
C ASN A 252 -20.32 2.56 -7.11
N ARG A 253 -20.47 1.33 -6.62
CA ARG A 253 -21.49 1.01 -5.61
C ARG A 253 -21.11 1.59 -4.24
N PRO A 254 -22.06 2.05 -3.44
CA PRO A 254 -21.78 2.69 -2.15
C PRO A 254 -21.05 1.80 -1.13
N GLU A 255 -21.22 0.48 -1.24
CA GLU A 255 -20.61 -0.52 -0.36
C GLU A 255 -19.19 -0.94 -0.76
N GLU A 256 -18.72 -0.53 -1.92
CA GLU A 256 -17.39 -0.87 -2.41
C GLU A 256 -16.37 0.21 -2.03
N ASP A 257 -15.13 -0.21 -1.76
CA ASP A 257 -14.02 0.72 -1.72
C ASP A 257 -13.61 1.10 -3.14
N ASP A 258 -13.16 2.32 -3.35
CA ASP A 258 -12.77 2.83 -4.66
C ASP A 258 -11.28 2.62 -4.99
N PHE A 259 -10.58 1.80 -4.20
CA PHE A 259 -9.13 1.62 -4.29
C PHE A 259 -8.65 1.23 -5.70
N CYS A 260 -9.35 0.33 -6.38
CA CYS A 260 -8.97 -0.10 -7.75
C CYS A 260 -9.57 0.79 -8.86
N ARG A 261 -10.40 1.77 -8.53
CA ARG A 261 -11.05 2.65 -9.52
C ARG A 261 -10.06 3.35 -10.45
N PRO A 262 -8.93 3.91 -9.98
CA PRO A 262 -7.94 4.52 -10.86
C PRO A 262 -7.34 3.55 -11.87
N ASP A 263 -7.08 2.30 -11.47
CA ASP A 263 -6.57 1.26 -12.37
C ASP A 263 -7.57 0.93 -13.47
N ILE A 264 -8.85 0.83 -13.14
CA ILE A 264 -9.94 0.56 -14.10
C ILE A 264 -10.08 1.71 -15.09
N LEU A 265 -10.08 2.96 -14.62
CA LEU A 265 -10.16 4.16 -15.45
C LEU A 265 -8.98 4.24 -16.43
N GLU A 266 -7.76 3.91 -15.96
CA GLU A 266 -6.57 3.85 -16.81
C GLU A 266 -6.74 2.83 -17.94
N ARG A 267 -7.24 1.61 -17.65
CA ARG A 267 -7.51 0.58 -18.67
C ARG A 267 -8.54 1.00 -19.71
N ILE A 268 -9.62 1.66 -19.27
CA ILE A 268 -10.63 2.18 -20.19
C ILE A 268 -10.04 3.34 -21.02
N GLY A 269 -9.25 4.22 -20.40
CA GLY A 269 -8.55 5.29 -21.10
C GLY A 269 -7.60 4.75 -22.19
N GLU A 270 -6.83 3.71 -21.88
CA GLU A 270 -5.99 3.03 -22.89
C GLU A 270 -6.83 2.45 -24.03
N ALA A 271 -7.99 1.86 -23.74
CA ALA A 271 -8.87 1.32 -24.77
C ALA A 271 -9.36 2.40 -25.74
N PHE A 272 -9.71 3.60 -25.25
CA PHE A 272 -10.09 4.72 -26.13
C PHE A 272 -8.90 5.36 -26.84
N LEU A 273 -7.71 5.37 -26.23
CA LEU A 273 -6.52 5.92 -26.87
C LEU A 273 -6.07 5.05 -28.06
N ASP A 274 -6.03 3.73 -27.85
CA ASP A 274 -5.50 2.76 -28.81
C ASP A 274 -6.57 2.17 -29.76
N GLY A 275 -7.85 2.46 -29.52
CA GLY A 275 -8.97 1.89 -30.31
C GLY A 275 -9.24 0.42 -29.99
N MET A 276 -8.94 -0.06 -28.77
CA MET A 276 -9.12 -1.45 -28.39
C MET A 276 -10.59 -1.81 -28.15
N GLY A 277 -11.18 -2.49 -29.11
CA GLY A 277 -12.60 -2.91 -29.05
C GLY A 277 -13.61 -1.75 -29.10
N VAL A 278 -13.16 -0.54 -29.39
CA VAL A 278 -13.93 0.71 -29.49
C VAL A 278 -13.23 1.62 -30.50
N GLU A 279 -13.94 2.59 -31.07
CA GLU A 279 -13.31 3.65 -31.89
C GLU A 279 -12.39 4.52 -31.01
N CYS A 280 -11.26 4.95 -31.59
CA CYS A 280 -10.33 5.85 -30.94
C CYS A 280 -11.02 7.16 -30.57
N ASP A 281 -10.84 7.61 -29.32
CA ASP A 281 -11.36 8.89 -28.80
C ASP A 281 -10.32 9.46 -27.80
N ALA A 282 -9.36 10.22 -28.34
CA ALA A 282 -8.28 10.80 -27.56
C ALA A 282 -8.81 11.76 -26.46
N LYS A 283 -9.92 12.46 -26.71
CA LYS A 283 -10.52 13.36 -25.72
C LYS A 283 -11.09 12.59 -24.54
N ARG A 284 -11.81 11.52 -24.82
CA ARG A 284 -12.36 10.64 -23.78
C ARG A 284 -11.25 9.91 -23.02
N ALA A 285 -10.21 9.47 -23.72
CA ALA A 285 -9.02 8.88 -23.09
C ALA A 285 -8.36 9.86 -22.11
N LEU A 286 -8.17 11.13 -22.53
CA LEU A 286 -7.61 12.19 -21.70
C LEU A 286 -8.43 12.40 -20.43
N ASP A 287 -9.76 12.52 -20.53
CA ASP A 287 -10.65 12.71 -19.38
C ASP A 287 -10.53 11.54 -18.37
N LEU A 288 -10.44 10.32 -18.86
CA LEU A 288 -10.28 9.11 -18.03
C LEU A 288 -8.91 9.05 -17.35
N PHE A 289 -7.83 9.37 -18.06
CA PHE A 289 -6.50 9.42 -17.49
C PHE A 289 -6.35 10.52 -16.42
N MET A 290 -7.00 11.67 -16.62
CA MET A 290 -7.01 12.73 -15.60
C MET A 290 -7.72 12.28 -14.32
N GLN A 291 -8.83 11.57 -14.43
CA GLN A 291 -9.53 10.99 -13.27
C GLN A 291 -8.67 9.88 -12.60
N ALA A 292 -8.05 8.99 -13.39
CA ALA A 292 -7.16 7.97 -12.88
C ALA A 292 -5.97 8.59 -12.13
N LEU A 293 -5.36 9.62 -12.70
CA LEU A 293 -4.23 10.33 -12.09
C LEU A 293 -4.60 10.96 -10.74
N SER A 294 -5.79 11.56 -10.63
CA SER A 294 -6.31 12.10 -9.36
C SER A 294 -6.41 11.00 -8.30
N GLY A 295 -7.02 9.86 -8.64
CA GLY A 295 -7.16 8.73 -7.71
C GLY A 295 -5.82 8.11 -7.33
N PHE A 296 -4.84 8.03 -8.25
CA PHE A 296 -3.48 7.59 -7.91
C PHE A 296 -2.76 8.56 -6.97
N TYR A 297 -2.99 9.87 -7.08
CA TYR A 297 -2.45 10.82 -6.11
C TYR A 297 -3.05 10.66 -4.72
N ASP A 298 -4.35 10.37 -4.61
CA ASP A 298 -4.97 10.10 -3.32
C ASP A 298 -4.44 8.80 -2.70
N ARG A 299 -4.32 7.74 -3.51
CA ARG A 299 -3.75 6.44 -3.10
C ARG A 299 -2.28 6.52 -2.67
N ARG A 300 -1.51 7.49 -3.20
CA ARG A 300 -0.09 7.69 -2.85
C ARG A 300 0.15 7.94 -1.35
N LYS A 301 -0.87 8.35 -0.61
CA LYS A 301 -0.79 8.57 0.85
C LYS A 301 -0.59 7.26 1.61
N THR A 302 -1.11 6.15 1.06
CA THR A 302 -1.13 4.83 1.70
C THR A 302 -0.35 3.75 0.93
N ASP A 303 -0.09 3.96 -0.36
CA ASP A 303 0.60 3.00 -1.24
C ASP A 303 1.88 3.61 -1.84
N PRO A 304 3.07 3.20 -1.37
CA PRO A 304 4.34 3.71 -1.89
C PRO A 304 4.64 3.27 -3.34
N TYR A 305 3.99 2.21 -3.82
CA TYR A 305 4.25 1.64 -5.15
C TYR A 305 3.50 2.38 -6.28
N VAL A 306 2.56 3.24 -5.95
CA VAL A 306 1.74 3.98 -6.93
C VAL A 306 2.53 4.98 -7.78
N SER A 307 3.75 5.33 -7.37
CA SER A 307 4.58 6.33 -8.08
C SER A 307 4.85 5.96 -9.55
N GLY A 308 5.03 4.66 -9.85
CA GLY A 308 5.19 4.16 -11.21
C GLY A 308 3.92 4.32 -12.05
N LEU A 309 2.76 4.09 -11.44
CA LEU A 309 1.45 4.28 -12.08
C LEU A 309 1.23 5.76 -12.43
N ILE A 310 1.51 6.67 -11.50
CA ILE A 310 1.43 8.13 -11.73
C ILE A 310 2.30 8.54 -12.92
N THR A 311 3.54 8.03 -13.02
CA THR A 311 4.44 8.37 -14.14
C THR A 311 3.87 7.87 -15.46
N ARG A 312 3.46 6.62 -15.54
CA ARG A 312 2.87 6.01 -16.72
C ARG A 312 1.58 6.74 -17.17
N THR A 313 0.69 7.06 -16.23
CA THR A 313 -0.55 7.78 -16.56
C THR A 313 -0.25 9.18 -17.10
N LYS A 314 0.78 9.88 -16.62
CA LYS A 314 1.21 11.17 -17.17
C LYS A 314 1.74 11.05 -18.60
N GLU A 315 2.47 9.99 -18.91
CA GLU A 315 2.94 9.70 -20.26
C GLU A 315 1.74 9.48 -21.19
N LYS A 316 0.71 8.74 -20.74
CA LYS A 316 -0.54 8.52 -21.51
C LYS A 316 -1.36 9.81 -21.70
N ILE A 317 -1.39 10.70 -20.70
CA ILE A 317 -2.00 12.03 -20.85
C ILE A 317 -1.29 12.82 -21.94
N GLN A 318 0.05 12.82 -21.95
CA GLN A 318 0.83 13.54 -22.96
C GLN A 318 0.57 12.98 -24.37
N GLU A 319 0.51 11.65 -24.52
CA GLU A 319 0.19 10.97 -25.77
C GLU A 319 -1.22 11.35 -26.29
N ALA A 320 -2.22 11.39 -25.39
CA ALA A 320 -3.58 11.81 -25.75
C ALA A 320 -3.64 13.29 -26.20
N LEU A 321 -2.87 14.18 -25.55
CA LEU A 321 -2.78 15.61 -25.96
C LEU A 321 -2.13 15.77 -27.32
N GLU A 322 -1.07 15.02 -27.62
CA GLU A 322 -0.39 15.06 -28.92
C GLU A 322 -1.31 14.61 -30.06
N LEU A 323 -2.18 13.61 -29.82
CA LEU A 323 -3.17 13.20 -30.79
C LEU A 323 -4.23 14.30 -31.04
N LEU A 324 -4.68 14.99 -29.99
CA LEU A 324 -5.65 16.09 -30.12
C LEU A 324 -5.08 17.32 -30.81
N ASP A 325 -3.78 17.64 -30.58
CA ASP A 325 -3.11 18.74 -31.26
C ASP A 325 -2.83 18.46 -32.77
N GLY A 326 -2.78 17.19 -33.16
CA GLY A 326 -2.55 16.74 -34.51
C GLY A 326 -3.83 16.58 -35.35
N GLU A 327 -5.02 16.63 -34.77
CA GLU A 327 -6.28 16.61 -35.50
C GLU A 327 -6.52 17.97 -36.16
N PRO A 328 -6.77 18.01 -37.53
CA PRO A 328 -7.15 19.24 -38.19
C PRO A 328 -8.52 19.69 -37.66
N LEU A 329 -8.60 20.92 -37.15
CA LEU A 329 -9.82 21.63 -36.76
C LEU A 329 -10.89 21.62 -37.87
#